data_f8228f50a237e6a1e8e601c830f14ea8
#
_entry.id   f8228f50a237e6a1e8e601c830f14ea8
#
_cell.length_a   1.000
_cell.length_b   1.000
_cell.length_c   1.000
_cell.angle_alpha   90.00
_cell.angle_beta   90.00
_cell.angle_gamma   90.00
#
_symmetry.space_group_name_H-M   'P 1'
#
loop_
_entity.id
_entity.type
_entity.pdbx_description
1 polymer ?
#
loop_
_entity_poly.entity_id
_entity_poly.type
_entity_poly.pdbx_seq_one_letter_code
_entity_poly.pdbx_strand_id
1 'polypeptide(L)'
;MFTIAANWEGSTNYVATVEKHKPLESQGISLTYANVLNKYIESPKWESRESGNIGYVDVSGTIKGSNKKIGVKIKVSPMSNDSKRVSIKPESITLNGNSPSTQAAAEQILLYMFLADQRGEADVAYYFD
;
A
#
# COMPACT_ATOMS: atom_id res chain seq x y z
N MET A 1 13.32 -0.12 0.30
CA MET A 1 12.60 -1.36 0.66
C MET A 1 11.26 -1.49 -0.07
N PHE A 2 10.41 -0.48 -0.01
CA PHE A 2 9.12 -0.54 -0.68
C PHE A 2 9.12 -0.01 -2.11
N THR A 3 10.23 0.55 -2.58
CA THR A 3 10.35 1.06 -3.94
C THR A 3 10.87 -0.04 -4.83
N ILE A 4 9.97 -0.83 -5.41
CA ILE A 4 10.32 -1.96 -6.25
C ILE A 4 9.71 -1.75 -7.63
N ALA A 5 10.52 -1.95 -8.67
CA ALA A 5 10.04 -1.84 -10.04
C ALA A 5 9.07 -2.98 -10.34
N ALA A 6 7.96 -2.65 -10.98
CA ALA A 6 6.96 -3.60 -11.39
C ALA A 6 6.71 -3.44 -12.88
N ASN A 7 6.24 -4.51 -13.51
CA ASN A 7 5.87 -4.43 -14.92
C ASN A 7 4.61 -3.59 -15.07
N TRP A 8 4.66 -2.63 -15.98
CA TRP A 8 3.52 -1.79 -16.29
C TRP A 8 2.74 -2.40 -17.45
N GLU A 9 1.48 -2.69 -17.21
CA GLU A 9 0.64 -3.32 -18.24
C GLU A 9 -0.04 -2.31 -19.15
N GLY A 10 0.44 -1.08 -19.15
CA GLY A 10 0.06 -0.09 -20.13
C GLY A 10 -1.35 0.43 -20.02
N SER A 11 -2.01 0.28 -18.91
CA SER A 11 -3.37 0.75 -18.74
C SER A 11 -3.46 1.70 -17.55
N THR A 12 -4.61 2.35 -17.44
CA THR A 12 -4.92 3.22 -16.30
C THR A 12 -5.35 2.41 -15.07
N ASN A 13 -5.16 1.10 -15.09
CA ASN A 13 -5.60 0.26 -13.97
C ASN A 13 -4.54 0.20 -12.88
N TYR A 14 -4.35 1.34 -12.22
CA TYR A 14 -3.39 1.46 -11.12
C TYR A 14 -3.75 0.57 -9.94
N VAL A 15 -5.06 0.42 -9.65
CA VAL A 15 -5.50 -0.42 -8.54
C VAL A 15 -5.02 -1.86 -8.72
N ALA A 16 -5.27 -2.45 -9.89
CA ALA A 16 -4.85 -3.83 -10.15
C ALA A 16 -3.33 -3.98 -10.06
N THR A 17 -2.59 -3.00 -10.54
CA THR A 17 -1.13 -3.02 -10.48
C THR A 17 -0.63 -3.05 -9.05
N VAL A 18 -1.20 -2.21 -8.18
CA VAL A 18 -0.80 -2.18 -6.78
C VAL A 18 -1.27 -3.42 -6.04
N GLU A 19 -2.51 -3.87 -6.29
CA GLU A 19 -3.04 -5.05 -5.61
C GLU A 19 -2.15 -6.27 -5.79
N LYS A 20 -1.60 -6.46 -6.97
CA LYS A 20 -0.77 -7.63 -7.30
C LYS A 20 0.68 -7.48 -6.88
N HIS A 21 1.11 -6.28 -6.52
CA HIS A 21 2.51 -6.01 -6.24
C HIS A 21 2.94 -6.64 -4.91
N LYS A 22 4.14 -7.24 -4.92
CA LYS A 22 4.76 -7.87 -3.76
C LYS A 22 5.95 -7.01 -3.32
N PRO A 23 5.75 -6.04 -2.45
CA PRO A 23 6.82 -5.06 -2.15
C PRO A 23 8.03 -5.64 -1.43
N LEU A 24 7.88 -6.78 -0.76
CA LEU A 24 8.96 -7.40 0.00
C LEU A 24 9.42 -8.73 -0.59
N GLU A 25 9.16 -8.96 -1.87
CA GLU A 25 9.53 -10.22 -2.53
C GLU A 25 11.03 -10.49 -2.48
N SER A 26 11.84 -9.46 -2.63
CA SER A 26 13.30 -9.60 -2.56
C SER A 26 13.80 -10.02 -1.18
N GLN A 27 12.94 -9.93 -0.17
CA GLN A 27 13.25 -10.33 1.21
C GLN A 27 12.58 -11.65 1.58
N GLY A 28 12.05 -12.37 0.60
CA GLY A 28 11.44 -13.66 0.81
C GLY A 28 9.98 -13.63 1.27
N ILE A 29 9.35 -12.47 1.22
CA ILE A 29 7.94 -12.32 1.62
C ILE A 29 7.09 -12.14 0.37
N SER A 30 6.26 -13.15 0.06
CA SER A 30 5.46 -13.18 -1.17
C SER A 30 4.08 -12.55 -1.04
N LEU A 31 3.84 -11.81 0.04
CA LEU A 31 2.54 -11.17 0.27
C LEU A 31 2.37 -9.96 -0.65
N THR A 32 1.17 -9.82 -1.22
CA THR A 32 0.81 -8.67 -2.04
C THR A 32 0.19 -7.59 -1.19
N TYR A 33 0.10 -6.36 -1.74
CA TYR A 33 -0.64 -5.30 -1.08
C TYR A 33 -2.09 -5.73 -0.82
N ALA A 34 -2.72 -6.41 -1.79
CA ALA A 34 -4.10 -6.87 -1.60
C ALA A 34 -4.20 -7.85 -0.44
N ASN A 35 -3.25 -8.79 -0.32
CA ASN A 35 -3.27 -9.75 0.79
C ASN A 35 -3.29 -9.04 2.14
N VAL A 36 -2.40 -8.08 2.33
CA VAL A 36 -2.22 -7.45 3.63
C VAL A 36 -3.29 -6.40 3.91
N LEU A 37 -3.55 -5.52 2.95
CA LEU A 37 -4.50 -4.44 3.18
C LEU A 37 -5.94 -4.95 3.28
N ASN A 38 -6.31 -5.95 2.48
CA ASN A 38 -7.65 -6.52 2.59
C ASN A 38 -7.84 -7.34 3.86
N LYS A 39 -6.74 -7.85 4.44
CA LYS A 39 -6.81 -8.59 5.69
C LYS A 39 -6.99 -7.66 6.89
N TYR A 40 -6.26 -6.54 6.94
CA TYR A 40 -6.22 -5.70 8.14
C TYR A 40 -7.09 -4.45 8.07
N ILE A 41 -7.67 -4.16 6.91
CA ILE A 41 -8.59 -3.04 6.75
C ILE A 41 -9.97 -3.62 6.47
N GLU A 42 -10.93 -3.31 7.33
CA GLU A 42 -12.30 -3.75 7.16
C GLU A 42 -13.00 -2.87 6.13
N SER A 43 -13.78 -3.51 5.24
CA SER A 43 -14.49 -2.83 4.16
C SER A 43 -13.58 -1.92 3.35
N PRO A 44 -12.45 -2.44 2.86
CA PRO A 44 -11.49 -1.60 2.17
C PRO A 44 -12.06 -1.08 0.85
N LYS A 45 -11.83 0.20 0.62
CA LYS A 45 -12.24 0.84 -0.63
C LYS A 45 -10.96 1.24 -1.38
N TRP A 46 -10.80 0.68 -2.56
CA TRP A 46 -9.64 0.93 -3.42
C TRP A 46 -10.05 1.90 -4.52
N GLU A 47 -9.37 3.03 -4.60
CA GLU A 47 -9.63 4.02 -5.64
C GLU A 47 -8.31 4.46 -6.25
N SER A 48 -8.35 4.90 -7.50
CA SER A 48 -7.17 5.43 -8.14
C SER A 48 -7.46 6.79 -8.73
N ARG A 49 -6.42 7.58 -8.86
CA ARG A 49 -6.46 8.87 -9.54
C ARG A 49 -5.12 9.10 -10.22
N GLU A 50 -5.11 9.98 -11.19
CA GLU A 50 -3.94 10.26 -11.98
C GLU A 50 -3.66 11.74 -12.00
N SER A 51 -2.39 12.11 -11.90
CA SER A 51 -1.95 13.48 -12.01
C SER A 51 -0.73 13.49 -12.93
N GLY A 52 -0.91 13.99 -14.16
CA GLY A 52 0.12 13.89 -15.17
C GLY A 52 0.35 12.43 -15.53
N ASN A 53 1.58 11.97 -15.41
CA ASN A 53 1.94 10.57 -15.67
C ASN A 53 2.11 9.77 -14.38
N ILE A 54 1.67 10.30 -13.25
CA ILE A 54 1.79 9.65 -11.95
C ILE A 54 0.42 9.20 -11.49
N GLY A 55 0.32 7.94 -11.07
CA GLY A 55 -0.90 7.39 -10.51
C GLY A 55 -0.82 7.32 -8.99
N TYR A 56 -1.95 7.45 -8.35
CA TYR A 56 -2.09 7.27 -6.91
C TYR A 56 -3.20 6.28 -6.65
N VAL A 57 -2.96 5.36 -5.72
CA VAL A 57 -3.97 4.40 -5.28
C VAL A 57 -4.23 4.70 -3.81
N ASP A 58 -5.50 4.96 -3.50
CA ASP A 58 -5.93 5.23 -2.12
C ASP A 58 -6.74 4.03 -1.63
N VAL A 59 -6.34 3.49 -0.48
CA VAL A 59 -7.07 2.40 0.17
C VAL A 59 -7.57 2.93 1.50
N SER A 60 -8.87 2.90 1.70
CA SER A 60 -9.46 3.44 2.92
C SER A 60 -10.43 2.45 3.55
N GLY A 61 -10.59 2.54 4.85
CA GLY A 61 -11.47 1.68 5.62
C GLY A 61 -11.21 1.84 7.10
N THR A 62 -11.56 0.81 7.86
CA THR A 62 -11.38 0.78 9.32
C THR A 62 -10.39 -0.31 9.68
N ILE A 63 -9.48 -0.01 10.59
CA ILE A 63 -8.49 -0.99 11.05
C ILE A 63 -9.22 -2.12 11.77
N LYS A 64 -8.98 -3.35 11.31
CA LYS A 64 -9.63 -4.53 11.87
C LYS A 64 -9.33 -4.64 13.37
N GLY A 65 -10.38 -4.84 14.16
CA GLY A 65 -10.27 -4.93 15.61
C GLY A 65 -10.19 -3.58 16.31
N SER A 66 -10.41 -2.49 15.58
CA SER A 66 -10.34 -1.13 16.10
C SER A 66 -11.45 -0.29 15.49
N ASN A 67 -11.69 0.88 16.08
CA ASN A 67 -12.61 1.86 15.48
C ASN A 67 -11.87 2.93 14.70
N LYS A 68 -10.57 2.78 14.53
CA LYS A 68 -9.75 3.79 13.87
C LYS A 68 -9.86 3.67 12.36
N LYS A 69 -10.09 4.79 11.70
CA LYS A 69 -10.13 4.84 10.24
C LYS A 69 -8.72 5.03 9.70
N ILE A 70 -8.44 4.40 8.57
CA ILE A 70 -7.13 4.47 7.94
C ILE A 70 -7.30 4.79 6.46
N GLY A 71 -6.37 5.59 5.95
CA GLY A 71 -6.22 5.81 4.52
C GLY A 71 -4.76 5.59 4.14
N VAL A 72 -4.53 4.76 3.14
CA VAL A 72 -3.18 4.47 2.64
C VAL A 72 -3.06 5.02 1.24
N LYS A 73 -2.07 5.88 0.99
CA LYS A 73 -1.81 6.42 -0.33
C LYS A 73 -0.54 5.80 -0.89
N ILE A 74 -0.65 5.18 -2.05
CA ILE A 74 0.46 4.53 -2.73
C ILE A 74 0.68 5.20 -4.08
N LYS A 75 1.92 5.55 -4.35
CA LYS A 75 2.29 6.27 -5.57
C LYS A 75 2.84 5.29 -6.60
N VAL A 76 2.36 5.43 -7.84
CA VAL A 76 2.81 4.65 -8.98
C VAL A 76 3.39 5.63 -10.00
N SER A 77 4.69 5.57 -10.23
CA SER A 77 5.35 6.48 -11.15
C SER A 77 6.17 5.72 -12.17
N PRO A 78 6.23 6.23 -13.43
CA PRO A 78 7.03 5.57 -14.45
C PRO A 78 8.51 5.66 -14.11
N MET A 79 9.27 4.64 -14.49
CA MET A 79 10.71 4.68 -14.35
C MET A 79 11.32 5.45 -15.51
N SER A 80 12.32 6.28 -15.22
CA SER A 80 12.86 7.23 -16.18
C SER A 80 13.51 6.60 -17.40
N ASN A 81 13.97 5.36 -17.29
CA ASN A 81 14.71 4.69 -18.37
C ASN A 81 14.01 3.43 -18.91
N ASP A 82 12.77 3.20 -18.49
CA ASP A 82 12.03 2.03 -18.95
C ASP A 82 10.53 2.32 -18.91
N SER A 83 9.94 2.54 -20.07
CA SER A 83 8.52 2.89 -20.20
C SER A 83 7.58 1.75 -19.84
N LYS A 84 8.08 0.52 -19.69
CA LYS A 84 7.27 -0.65 -19.36
C LYS A 84 7.32 -0.99 -17.88
N ARG A 85 8.02 -0.19 -17.08
CA ARG A 85 8.17 -0.44 -15.65
C ARG A 85 7.77 0.77 -14.86
N VAL A 86 7.24 0.53 -13.67
CA VAL A 86 6.84 1.59 -12.74
C VAL A 86 7.44 1.33 -11.39
N SER A 87 7.61 2.43 -10.66
CA SER A 87 8.00 2.40 -9.24
C SER A 87 6.73 2.51 -8.42
N ILE A 88 6.55 1.59 -7.48
CA ILE A 88 5.38 1.56 -6.58
C ILE A 88 5.90 1.77 -5.16
N LYS A 89 5.47 2.84 -4.51
CA LYS A 89 5.94 3.12 -3.15
C LYS A 89 4.85 3.79 -2.31
N PRO A 90 4.85 3.51 -0.99
CA PRO A 90 3.93 4.21 -0.09
C PRO A 90 4.23 5.70 -0.09
N GLU A 91 3.20 6.53 -0.06
CA GLU A 91 3.35 7.98 0.01
C GLU A 91 3.02 8.50 1.41
N SER A 92 1.88 8.09 1.94
CA SER A 92 1.44 8.53 3.25
C SER A 92 0.36 7.60 3.81
N ILE A 93 0.17 7.68 5.13
CA ILE A 93 -0.95 7.04 5.82
C ILE A 93 -1.63 8.10 6.66
N THR A 94 -2.96 8.10 6.61
CA THR A 94 -3.80 8.99 7.39
C THR A 94 -4.57 8.15 8.40
N LEU A 95 -4.56 8.55 9.67
CA LEU A 95 -5.28 7.86 10.74
C LEU A 95 -6.31 8.80 11.34
N ASN A 96 -7.58 8.35 11.40
CA ASN A 96 -8.69 9.10 12.00
C ASN A 96 -8.83 10.53 11.44
N GLY A 97 -8.51 10.73 10.17
CA GLY A 97 -8.62 12.03 9.53
C GLY A 97 -7.55 13.04 9.93
N ASN A 98 -6.52 12.59 10.65
CA ASN A 98 -5.39 13.44 10.98
C ASN A 98 -4.58 13.76 9.72
N SER A 99 -3.61 14.67 9.83
CA SER A 99 -2.75 15.01 8.71
C SER A 99 -2.01 13.78 8.19
N PRO A 100 -1.79 13.69 6.88
CA PRO A 100 -1.05 12.57 6.31
C PRO A 100 0.35 12.45 6.92
N SER A 101 0.81 11.21 7.08
CA SER A 101 2.14 10.94 7.59
C SER A 101 3.21 11.25 6.55
N THR A 102 4.47 11.23 6.98
CA THR A 102 5.59 11.25 6.05
C THR A 102 5.67 9.91 5.31
N GLN A 103 6.42 9.88 4.22
CA GLN A 103 6.68 8.64 3.49
C GLN A 103 7.37 7.61 4.38
N ALA A 104 8.36 8.04 5.15
CA ALA A 104 9.10 7.13 6.03
C ALA A 104 8.19 6.48 7.07
N ALA A 105 7.29 7.25 7.68
CA ALA A 105 6.34 6.71 8.64
C ALA A 105 5.37 5.72 7.97
N ALA A 106 4.90 6.04 6.77
CA ALA A 106 4.02 5.14 6.04
C ALA A 106 4.70 3.80 5.74
N GLU A 107 5.97 3.84 5.33
CA GLU A 107 6.73 2.63 5.07
C GLU A 107 6.88 1.77 6.33
N GLN A 108 7.14 2.40 7.47
CA GLN A 108 7.25 1.68 8.74
C GLN A 108 5.96 0.98 9.12
N ILE A 109 4.85 1.67 9.00
CA ILE A 109 3.54 1.13 9.34
C ILE A 109 3.21 -0.06 8.43
N LEU A 110 3.41 0.10 7.12
CA LEU A 110 3.14 -0.97 6.18
C LEU A 110 4.08 -2.16 6.38
N LEU A 111 5.35 -1.90 6.63
CA LEU A 111 6.29 -2.98 6.93
C LEU A 111 5.81 -3.79 8.12
N TYR A 112 5.37 -3.12 9.19
CA TYR A 112 4.82 -3.80 10.35
C TYR A 112 3.63 -4.69 9.98
N MET A 113 2.71 -4.18 9.17
CA MET A 113 1.53 -4.95 8.76
C MET A 113 1.91 -6.18 7.93
N PHE A 114 2.87 -6.03 7.01
CA PHE A 114 3.36 -7.17 6.23
C PHE A 114 4.02 -8.23 7.10
N LEU A 115 4.84 -7.81 8.06
CA LEU A 115 5.50 -8.74 8.97
C LEU A 115 4.48 -9.43 9.89
N ALA A 116 3.46 -8.70 10.33
CA ALA A 116 2.40 -9.28 11.14
C ALA A 116 1.65 -10.38 10.37
N ASP A 117 1.34 -10.12 9.10
CA ASP A 117 0.67 -11.12 8.27
C ASP A 117 1.58 -12.33 8.02
N GLN A 118 2.87 -12.08 7.82
CA GLN A 118 3.83 -13.17 7.64
C GLN A 118 3.88 -14.07 8.89
N ARG A 119 3.67 -13.50 10.08
CA ARG A 119 3.61 -14.27 11.33
C ARG A 119 2.23 -14.89 11.58
N GLY A 120 1.25 -14.60 10.72
CA GLY A 120 -0.09 -15.13 10.87
C GLY A 120 -0.96 -14.43 11.91
N GLU A 121 -0.65 -13.17 12.24
CA GLU A 121 -1.45 -12.43 13.22
C GLU A 121 -2.82 -12.09 12.66
N ALA A 122 -3.86 -12.23 13.48
CA ALA A 122 -5.24 -12.05 13.05
C ALA A 122 -5.60 -10.58 12.83
N ASP A 123 -5.01 -9.67 13.63
CA ASP A 123 -5.23 -8.24 13.47
C ASP A 123 -3.98 -7.48 13.93
N VAL A 124 -3.98 -6.17 13.69
CA VAL A 124 -2.88 -5.29 14.07
C VAL A 124 -3.40 -4.12 14.90
N ALA A 125 -4.58 -4.27 15.50
CA ALA A 125 -5.22 -3.17 16.23
C ALA A 125 -4.32 -2.60 17.33
N TYR A 126 -3.63 -3.46 18.04
CA TYR A 126 -2.76 -3.04 19.15
C TYR A 126 -1.62 -2.12 18.70
N TYR A 127 -1.21 -2.22 17.46
CA TYR A 127 -0.14 -1.35 16.93
C TYR A 127 -0.60 0.09 16.79
N PHE A 128 -1.90 0.29 16.60
CA PHE A 128 -2.49 1.60 16.36
C PHE A 128 -3.15 2.19 17.62
N ASP A 129 -3.13 1.48 18.71
CA ASP A 129 -3.76 1.95 19.97
C ASP A 129 -2.93 3.00 20.68
#